data_09497bd92cf518645d4d0d0c7f49dbe0
#
_entry.id   09497bd92cf518645d4d0d0c7f49dbe0
#
_cell.length_a   1.000
_cell.length_b   1.000
_cell.length_c   1.000
_cell.angle_alpha   90.00
_cell.angle_beta   90.00
_cell.angle_gamma   90.00
#
_symmetry.space_group_name_H-M   'P 1'
#
loop_
_entity.id
_entity.type
_entity.pdbx_description
1 polymer ?
#
loop_
_entity_poly.entity_id
_entity_poly.type
_entity_poly.pdbx_seq_one_letter_code
_entity_poly.pdbx_strand_id
1 'polypeptide(L)'
;MQRQKSRHSKKYYLIIWMTAGILLMSGALGGCGGEKNSPEQSSNDTAKGNRDATAEVLHPEASGEVAYGTDQIAIDASHASDGYVMLNYTGTNEKVKFQIETPEGEAYTYLVTKNGTYIVYPLTQGSGTYQLTLYEAASVEENLYATAFTQSIDVTITDEFVPFLAPNCYVDFDENSKAVKKGEELAAGCGSDLDVVTNIYHYVIENITYDEEKAKNVAYGYVPDVDETLSSGKGICFDYAALMAAMLRSQ
;
A
#
# COMPACT_ATOMS: atom_id res chain seq x y z
N MET A 1 31.04 45.66 -19.45
CA MET A 1 31.67 44.82 -20.46
C MET A 1 32.49 43.73 -19.77
N GLN A 2 31.86 42.59 -19.45
CA GLN A 2 32.56 41.35 -19.07
C GLN A 2 31.62 40.17 -19.35
N ARG A 3 32.05 39.30 -20.24
CA ARG A 3 31.35 38.06 -20.67
C ARG A 3 31.58 36.97 -19.64
N GLN A 4 30.50 36.37 -19.16
CA GLN A 4 30.56 35.17 -18.35
C GLN A 4 30.34 33.95 -19.25
N LYS A 5 31.34 33.08 -19.28
CA LYS A 5 31.40 31.85 -20.11
C LYS A 5 30.49 30.77 -19.51
N SER A 6 29.57 30.28 -20.30
CA SER A 6 28.81 29.05 -20.11
C SER A 6 29.75 27.83 -20.07
N ARG A 7 29.65 27.03 -19.01
CA ARG A 7 30.29 25.71 -18.88
C ARG A 7 29.30 24.63 -19.30
N HIS A 8 29.54 24.05 -20.47
CA HIS A 8 28.86 22.83 -20.93
C HIS A 8 29.32 21.62 -20.08
N SER A 9 28.38 20.98 -19.39
CA SER A 9 28.56 19.68 -18.76
C SER A 9 28.42 18.59 -19.85
N LYS A 10 29.47 17.81 -20.06
CA LYS A 10 29.50 16.65 -20.96
C LYS A 10 28.84 15.45 -20.28
N LYS A 11 27.73 15.00 -20.85
CA LYS A 11 27.11 13.70 -20.48
C LYS A 11 27.92 12.58 -21.11
N TYR A 12 28.44 11.68 -20.30
CA TYR A 12 29.08 10.46 -20.76
C TYR A 12 27.99 9.37 -20.91
N TYR A 13 27.78 8.92 -22.15
CA TYR A 13 27.01 7.72 -22.45
C TYR A 13 27.94 6.51 -22.36
N LEU A 14 27.65 5.61 -21.43
CA LEU A 14 28.33 4.31 -21.34
C LEU A 14 27.57 3.32 -22.23
N ILE A 15 28.17 2.93 -23.34
CA ILE A 15 27.65 1.89 -24.25
C ILE A 15 28.25 0.56 -23.77
N ILE A 16 27.40 -0.31 -23.24
CA ILE A 16 27.79 -1.71 -22.92
C ILE A 16 27.51 -2.57 -24.15
N TRP A 17 28.57 -3.10 -24.73
CA TRP A 17 28.52 -4.12 -25.78
C TRP A 17 28.36 -5.50 -25.11
N MET A 18 27.25 -6.17 -25.37
CA MET A 18 27.10 -7.60 -25.12
C MET A 18 27.56 -8.38 -26.36
N THR A 19 28.68 -9.06 -26.24
CA THR A 19 29.15 -10.05 -27.21
C THR A 19 28.48 -11.38 -26.92
N ALA A 20 27.69 -11.86 -27.88
CA ALA A 20 27.13 -13.21 -27.90
C ALA A 20 28.22 -14.22 -28.30
N GLY A 21 28.56 -15.13 -27.41
CA GLY A 21 29.41 -16.30 -27.69
C GLY A 21 28.54 -17.53 -27.98
N ILE A 22 28.45 -17.90 -29.27
CA ILE A 22 27.87 -19.17 -29.70
C ILE A 22 28.96 -20.22 -29.63
N LEU A 23 28.79 -21.25 -28.78
CA LEU A 23 29.62 -22.46 -28.80
C LEU A 23 28.77 -23.63 -29.32
N LEU A 24 29.03 -24.01 -30.56
CA LEU A 24 28.59 -25.26 -31.16
C LEU A 24 29.55 -26.39 -30.69
N MET A 25 29.01 -27.42 -30.07
CA MET A 25 29.70 -28.73 -29.99
C MET A 25 28.74 -29.83 -30.46
N SER A 26 29.08 -30.34 -31.61
CA SER A 26 28.55 -31.56 -32.22
C SER A 26 29.32 -32.80 -31.72
N GLY A 27 28.60 -33.92 -31.57
CA GLY A 27 29.20 -35.27 -31.60
C GLY A 27 28.70 -36.19 -30.51
N ALA A 28 27.96 -37.17 -30.78
CA ALA A 28 28.16 -38.49 -31.30
C ALA A 28 27.02 -39.41 -30.85
N LEU A 29 26.58 -40.20 -31.78
CA LEU A 29 25.59 -41.27 -31.69
C LEU A 29 26.08 -42.45 -30.80
N GLY A 30 25.18 -42.99 -29.96
CA GLY A 30 25.34 -44.27 -29.32
C GLY A 30 23.97 -44.78 -28.87
N GLY A 31 23.46 -45.79 -29.52
CA GLY A 31 22.12 -46.28 -29.41
C GLY A 31 21.87 -47.35 -28.34
N CYS A 32 20.63 -47.75 -28.31
CA CYS A 32 19.98 -48.97 -27.78
C CYS A 32 19.53 -48.94 -26.29
N GLY A 33 18.24 -49.21 -26.14
CA GLY A 33 17.65 -49.80 -24.96
C GLY A 33 16.35 -49.11 -24.57
N GLY A 34 15.20 -49.66 -25.04
CA GLY A 34 13.89 -49.15 -24.68
C GLY A 34 13.51 -49.49 -23.23
N GLU A 35 12.95 -48.52 -22.58
CA GLU A 35 11.98 -48.74 -21.51
C GLU A 35 10.99 -47.59 -21.52
N LYS A 36 9.72 -47.92 -21.70
CA LYS A 36 8.59 -47.00 -21.61
C LYS A 36 8.42 -46.64 -20.14
N ASN A 37 9.00 -45.55 -19.70
CA ASN A 37 8.56 -44.89 -18.47
C ASN A 37 7.57 -43.82 -18.85
N SER A 38 6.32 -44.07 -18.52
CA SER A 38 5.29 -43.04 -18.39
C SER A 38 5.81 -41.92 -17.47
N PRO A 39 5.52 -40.64 -17.75
CA PRO A 39 5.83 -39.62 -16.77
C PRO A 39 5.02 -39.93 -15.52
N GLU A 40 5.71 -40.31 -14.45
CA GLU A 40 5.16 -40.27 -13.12
C GLU A 40 4.64 -38.87 -12.90
N GLN A 41 3.34 -38.79 -12.76
CA GLN A 41 2.63 -37.64 -12.22
C GLN A 41 3.18 -37.49 -10.81
N SER A 42 4.19 -36.58 -10.65
CA SER A 42 4.64 -36.15 -9.36
C SER A 42 3.43 -35.57 -8.65
N SER A 43 2.77 -36.40 -7.86
CA SER A 43 1.88 -35.93 -6.82
C SER A 43 2.77 -35.10 -5.88
N ASN A 44 2.79 -33.78 -6.07
CA ASN A 44 3.23 -32.87 -5.04
C ASN A 44 2.23 -33.02 -3.88
N ASP A 45 2.44 -34.04 -3.06
CA ASP A 45 2.07 -33.99 -1.65
C ASP A 45 2.95 -32.90 -1.04
N THR A 46 2.55 -31.64 -1.22
CA THR A 46 3.03 -30.53 -0.42
C THR A 46 2.63 -30.87 1.00
N ALA A 47 3.62 -31.29 1.80
CA ALA A 47 3.43 -31.45 3.23
C ALA A 47 2.76 -30.17 3.72
N LYS A 48 1.53 -30.28 4.23
CA LYS A 48 0.80 -29.15 4.80
C LYS A 48 1.73 -28.51 5.84
N GLY A 49 2.07 -27.25 5.64
CA GLY A 49 2.80 -26.46 6.62
C GLY A 49 1.98 -26.32 7.91
N ASN A 50 2.62 -25.91 8.96
CA ASN A 50 2.03 -25.69 10.27
C ASN A 50 2.07 -24.22 10.74
N ARG A 51 2.20 -23.28 9.79
CA ARG A 51 2.07 -21.87 10.09
C ARG A 51 0.66 -21.58 10.60
N ASP A 52 0.54 -20.79 11.66
CA ASP A 52 -0.75 -20.27 12.10
C ASP A 52 -1.30 -19.34 11.02
N ALA A 53 -2.53 -19.59 10.59
CA ALA A 53 -3.23 -18.80 9.58
C ALA A 53 -4.32 -17.90 10.21
N THR A 54 -4.43 -17.88 11.53
CA THR A 54 -5.40 -17.03 12.22
C THR A 54 -5.10 -15.57 11.90
N ALA A 55 -6.11 -14.84 11.41
CA ALA A 55 -5.94 -13.43 11.08
C ALA A 55 -5.77 -12.60 12.35
N GLU A 56 -4.82 -11.68 12.30
CA GLU A 56 -4.63 -10.65 13.31
C GLU A 56 -4.84 -9.26 12.66
N VAL A 57 -5.84 -8.52 13.14
CA VAL A 57 -6.14 -7.19 12.64
C VAL A 57 -5.79 -6.17 13.72
N LEU A 58 -4.95 -5.21 13.38
CA LEU A 58 -4.66 -4.08 14.27
C LEU A 58 -5.86 -3.13 14.32
N HIS A 59 -6.14 -2.59 15.50
CA HIS A 59 -7.27 -1.69 15.74
C HIS A 59 -6.77 -0.30 16.13
N PRO A 60 -6.47 0.58 15.17
CA PRO A 60 -6.13 1.96 15.48
C PRO A 60 -7.27 2.66 16.24
N GLU A 61 -6.90 3.38 17.29
CA GLU A 61 -7.87 4.12 18.10
C GLU A 61 -7.43 5.57 18.32
N ALA A 62 -8.40 6.46 18.49
CA ALA A 62 -8.20 7.84 18.87
C ALA A 62 -8.49 7.97 20.38
N SER A 63 -7.47 7.76 21.22
CA SER A 63 -7.62 7.77 22.69
C SER A 63 -7.83 9.17 23.27
N GLY A 64 -7.46 10.22 22.54
CA GLY A 64 -7.61 11.61 22.97
C GLY A 64 -6.56 12.06 24.00
N GLU A 65 -5.54 11.26 24.28
CA GLU A 65 -4.49 11.63 25.24
C GLU A 65 -3.61 12.77 24.70
N VAL A 66 -3.33 12.74 23.39
CA VAL A 66 -2.61 13.79 22.68
C VAL A 66 -3.45 14.22 21.48
N ALA A 67 -4.20 15.30 21.63
CA ALA A 67 -5.10 15.80 20.61
C ALA A 67 -4.85 17.27 20.28
N TYR A 68 -4.99 17.61 19.01
CA TYR A 68 -4.85 18.96 18.46
C TYR A 68 -6.05 19.30 17.58
N GLY A 69 -6.33 20.58 17.39
CA GLY A 69 -7.36 20.98 16.43
C GLY A 69 -8.18 22.19 16.81
N THR A 70 -9.40 22.23 16.31
CA THR A 70 -10.43 23.27 16.51
C THR A 70 -11.77 22.58 16.78
N ASP A 71 -12.87 23.35 16.86
CA ASP A 71 -14.21 22.76 17.01
C ASP A 71 -14.63 21.82 15.87
N GLN A 72 -14.01 21.98 14.68
CA GLN A 72 -14.35 21.20 13.47
C GLN A 72 -13.22 20.25 13.02
N ILE A 73 -12.05 20.35 13.61
CA ILE A 73 -10.86 19.58 13.25
C ILE A 73 -10.34 18.94 14.52
N ALA A 74 -10.27 17.63 14.57
CA ALA A 74 -9.64 16.89 15.66
C ALA A 74 -8.56 15.96 15.10
N ILE A 75 -7.29 16.22 15.45
CA ILE A 75 -6.16 15.36 15.13
C ILE A 75 -5.75 14.67 16.42
N ASP A 76 -5.87 13.36 16.46
CA ASP A 76 -5.37 12.53 17.54
C ASP A 76 -3.98 12.01 17.17
N ALA A 77 -2.99 12.31 17.98
CA ALA A 77 -1.61 11.88 17.84
C ALA A 77 -1.15 11.00 19.01
N SER A 78 -2.10 10.48 19.81
CA SER A 78 -1.81 9.67 21.00
C SER A 78 -0.98 8.42 20.67
N HIS A 79 -1.18 7.88 19.48
CA HIS A 79 -0.50 6.69 18.96
C HIS A 79 0.54 7.01 17.86
N ALA A 80 1.08 8.23 17.86
CA ALA A 80 2.12 8.59 16.88
C ALA A 80 3.37 7.71 16.99
N SER A 81 3.69 7.16 18.18
CA SER A 81 4.77 6.20 18.38
C SER A 81 4.50 4.82 17.74
N ASP A 82 3.24 4.49 17.51
CA ASP A 82 2.80 3.29 16.79
C ASP A 82 2.70 3.55 15.27
N GLY A 83 3.12 4.74 14.85
CA GLY A 83 3.26 5.10 13.45
C GLY A 83 2.00 5.57 12.76
N TYR A 84 1.04 6.17 13.48
CA TYR A 84 -0.13 6.79 12.85
C TYR A 84 -0.65 8.00 13.64
N VAL A 85 -1.37 8.84 12.93
CA VAL A 85 -2.26 9.85 13.50
C VAL A 85 -3.66 9.63 12.97
N MET A 86 -4.67 10.11 13.70
CA MET A 86 -6.05 10.02 13.25
C MET A 86 -6.65 11.42 13.14
N LEU A 87 -7.37 11.65 12.04
CA LEU A 87 -8.07 12.91 11.79
C LEU A 87 -9.58 12.67 11.76
N ASN A 88 -10.32 13.46 12.52
CA ASN A 88 -11.75 13.64 12.38
C ASN A 88 -12.05 15.08 11.96
N TYR A 89 -12.71 15.24 10.83
CA TYR A 89 -13.17 16.52 10.31
C TYR A 89 -14.69 16.56 10.33
N THR A 90 -15.27 17.61 10.95
CA THR A 90 -16.72 17.81 11.05
C THR A 90 -17.20 19.11 10.40
N GLY A 91 -16.28 19.79 9.69
CA GLY A 91 -16.60 21.00 8.93
C GLY A 91 -17.50 20.72 7.71
N THR A 92 -17.97 21.78 7.08
CA THR A 92 -18.90 21.71 5.94
C THR A 92 -18.22 21.91 4.59
N ASN A 93 -16.88 22.05 4.55
CA ASN A 93 -16.18 22.24 3.29
C ASN A 93 -16.17 20.93 2.49
N GLU A 94 -16.55 21.00 1.20
CA GLU A 94 -16.69 19.84 0.34
C GLU A 94 -15.33 19.25 -0.11
N LYS A 95 -14.28 20.07 -0.10
CA LYS A 95 -12.94 19.66 -0.49
C LYS A 95 -11.93 20.02 0.58
N VAL A 96 -11.49 19.01 1.27
CA VAL A 96 -10.51 19.10 2.36
C VAL A 96 -9.30 18.21 2.04
N LYS A 97 -8.12 18.74 2.30
CA LYS A 97 -6.86 18.00 2.16
C LYS A 97 -6.15 17.95 3.51
N PHE A 98 -5.65 16.79 3.86
CA PHE A 98 -4.74 16.62 4.96
C PHE A 98 -3.34 16.32 4.43
N GLN A 99 -2.37 17.13 4.81
CA GLN A 99 -0.99 16.96 4.39
C GLN A 99 -0.12 16.62 5.59
N ILE A 100 0.72 15.64 5.40
CA ILE A 100 1.75 15.22 6.34
C ILE A 100 3.10 15.46 5.67
N GLU A 101 3.84 16.44 6.16
CA GLU A 101 5.23 16.65 5.78
C GLU A 101 6.12 15.83 6.71
N THR A 102 7.00 15.06 6.14
CA THR A 102 7.87 14.10 6.84
C THR A 102 9.11 14.76 7.41
N PRO A 103 9.86 14.09 8.30
CA PRO A 103 11.13 14.62 8.81
C PRO A 103 12.15 14.94 7.71
N GLU A 104 12.06 14.32 6.55
CA GLU A 104 12.94 14.56 5.40
C GLU A 104 12.43 15.67 4.46
N GLY A 105 11.27 16.26 4.77
CA GLY A 105 10.66 17.36 4.01
C GLY A 105 9.82 16.89 2.81
N GLU A 106 9.51 15.60 2.68
CA GLU A 106 8.54 15.11 1.71
C GLU A 106 7.12 15.34 2.21
N ALA A 107 6.20 15.72 1.32
CA ALA A 107 4.82 16.01 1.67
C ALA A 107 3.85 15.02 1.04
N TYR A 108 3.15 14.26 1.86
CA TYR A 108 2.06 13.38 1.46
C TYR A 108 0.73 14.10 1.66
N THR A 109 -0.05 14.23 0.59
CA THR A 109 -1.34 14.92 0.63
C THR A 109 -2.49 13.95 0.41
N TYR A 110 -3.35 13.86 1.38
CA TYR A 110 -4.52 12.99 1.41
C TYR A 110 -5.80 13.81 1.19
N LEU A 111 -6.80 13.20 0.55
CA LEU A 111 -8.14 13.75 0.49
C LEU A 111 -8.93 13.27 1.73
N VAL A 112 -9.57 14.19 2.41
CA VAL A 112 -10.47 13.85 3.52
C VAL A 112 -11.83 13.49 2.93
N THR A 113 -12.12 12.19 2.84
CA THR A 113 -13.30 11.65 2.14
C THR A 113 -14.46 11.29 3.06
N LYS A 114 -14.18 11.11 4.36
CA LYS A 114 -15.19 10.81 5.39
C LYS A 114 -15.30 11.99 6.33
N ASN A 115 -16.51 12.35 6.72
CA ASN A 115 -16.81 13.44 7.64
C ASN A 115 -17.42 12.88 8.93
N GLY A 116 -16.96 13.35 10.07
CA GLY A 116 -17.48 12.97 11.38
C GLY A 116 -16.99 11.63 11.92
N THR A 117 -16.00 11.01 11.27
CA THR A 117 -15.32 9.79 11.77
C THR A 117 -13.81 9.97 11.76
N TYR A 118 -13.12 9.35 12.70
CA TYR A 118 -11.68 9.31 12.68
C TYR A 118 -11.17 8.43 11.53
N ILE A 119 -10.19 8.95 10.79
CA ILE A 119 -9.50 8.26 9.69
C ILE A 119 -8.03 8.15 10.05
N VAL A 120 -7.46 6.99 9.84
CA VAL A 120 -6.04 6.69 10.14
C VAL A 120 -5.14 7.15 9.00
N TYR A 121 -4.09 7.89 9.34
CA TYR A 121 -3.04 8.33 8.41
C TYR A 121 -1.69 7.82 8.90
N PRO A 122 -1.00 6.97 8.14
CA PRO A 122 0.24 6.35 8.59
C PRO A 122 1.44 7.32 8.52
N LEU A 123 2.36 7.19 9.48
CA LEU A 123 3.63 7.91 9.57
C LEU A 123 4.77 6.97 9.14
N THR A 124 5.00 6.84 7.84
CA THR A 124 5.84 5.79 7.24
C THR A 124 7.31 6.15 7.07
N GLN A 125 7.74 7.34 7.51
CA GLN A 125 9.11 7.84 7.29
C GLN A 125 9.95 7.87 8.58
N GLY A 126 9.64 6.97 9.52
CA GLY A 126 10.42 6.78 10.74
C GLY A 126 10.25 7.90 11.77
N SER A 127 11.20 7.96 12.69
CA SER A 127 11.20 8.95 13.78
C SER A 127 11.65 10.33 13.32
N GLY A 128 11.07 11.37 13.89
CA GLY A 128 11.44 12.77 13.63
C GLY A 128 10.27 13.71 13.77
N THR A 129 10.46 14.96 13.32
CA THR A 129 9.41 15.98 13.37
C THR A 129 8.55 15.91 12.12
N TYR A 130 7.26 15.72 12.31
CA TYR A 130 6.23 15.75 11.25
C TYR A 130 5.45 17.05 11.34
N GLN A 131 5.12 17.64 10.18
CA GLN A 131 4.21 18.78 10.09
C GLN A 131 2.87 18.31 9.55
N LEU A 132 1.83 18.46 10.35
CA LEU A 132 0.46 18.11 10.01
C LEU A 132 -0.28 19.38 9.57
N THR A 133 -0.84 19.41 8.36
CA THR A 133 -1.55 20.60 7.86
C THR A 133 -2.86 20.20 7.22
N LEU A 134 -3.94 20.82 7.64
CA LEU A 134 -5.26 20.67 7.04
C LEU A 134 -5.56 21.91 6.19
N TYR A 135 -5.96 21.67 4.95
CA TYR A 135 -6.36 22.69 4.00
C TYR A 135 -7.83 22.53 3.63
N GLU A 136 -8.53 23.63 3.59
CA GLU A 136 -9.90 23.73 3.08
C GLU A 136 -9.91 24.46 1.74
N ALA A 137 -10.81 24.05 0.83
CA ALA A 137 -10.97 24.76 -0.42
C ALA A 137 -11.48 26.18 -0.19
N ALA A 138 -10.71 27.17 -0.60
CA ALA A 138 -11.13 28.57 -0.66
C ALA A 138 -11.91 28.87 -1.95
N SER A 139 -11.57 28.17 -3.05
CA SER A 139 -12.32 28.15 -4.30
C SER A 139 -12.21 26.77 -4.92
N VAL A 140 -13.33 26.10 -5.11
CA VAL A 140 -13.40 24.78 -5.77
C VAL A 140 -13.11 24.89 -7.26
N GLU A 141 -13.60 25.95 -7.91
CA GLU A 141 -13.44 26.19 -9.34
C GLU A 141 -11.98 26.49 -9.71
N GLU A 142 -11.31 27.29 -8.88
CA GLU A 142 -9.91 27.67 -9.11
C GLU A 142 -8.91 26.68 -8.47
N ASN A 143 -9.39 25.63 -7.81
CA ASN A 143 -8.59 24.67 -7.06
C ASN A 143 -7.64 25.32 -6.02
N LEU A 144 -8.13 26.42 -5.39
CA LEU A 144 -7.40 27.13 -4.37
C LEU A 144 -7.75 26.59 -2.98
N TYR A 145 -6.72 26.46 -2.14
CA TYR A 145 -6.83 25.98 -0.77
C TYR A 145 -6.23 26.98 0.21
N ALA A 146 -6.85 27.11 1.36
CA ALA A 146 -6.33 27.87 2.50
C ALA A 146 -6.00 26.92 3.64
N THR A 147 -4.95 27.24 4.39
CA THR A 147 -4.61 26.50 5.61
C THR A 147 -5.69 26.76 6.66
N ALA A 148 -6.36 25.70 7.08
CA ALA A 148 -7.35 25.74 8.15
C ALA A 148 -6.73 25.44 9.52
N PHE A 149 -5.74 24.53 9.54
CA PHE A 149 -5.03 24.15 10.76
C PHE A 149 -3.63 23.62 10.44
N THR A 150 -2.68 23.84 11.34
CA THR A 150 -1.34 23.26 11.22
C THR A 150 -0.76 22.97 12.61
N GLN A 151 -0.03 21.85 12.73
CA GLN A 151 0.61 21.39 13.95
C GLN A 151 1.88 20.61 13.64
N SER A 152 2.99 20.94 14.32
CA SER A 152 4.18 20.08 14.35
C SER A 152 4.10 19.10 15.51
N ILE A 153 4.52 17.87 15.25
CA ILE A 153 4.64 16.82 16.26
C ILE A 153 6.01 16.15 16.15
N ASP A 154 6.62 15.86 17.30
CA ASP A 154 7.85 15.06 17.36
C ASP A 154 7.46 13.61 17.64
N VAL A 155 7.88 12.71 16.76
CA VAL A 155 7.50 11.29 16.78
C VAL A 155 8.74 10.43 16.99
N THR A 156 8.61 9.45 17.88
CA THR A 156 9.58 8.36 18.02
C THR A 156 8.85 7.06 17.73
N ILE A 157 9.07 6.50 16.54
CA ILE A 157 8.47 5.24 16.12
C ILE A 157 9.10 4.11 16.92
N THR A 158 8.28 3.28 17.56
CA THR A 158 8.72 2.16 18.40
C THR A 158 9.02 0.91 17.61
N ASP A 159 8.26 0.68 16.53
CA ASP A 159 8.43 -0.42 15.59
C ASP A 159 8.20 0.10 14.16
N GLU A 160 9.23 0.00 13.31
CA GLU A 160 9.21 0.53 11.94
C GLU A 160 8.22 -0.17 11.00
N PHE A 161 7.70 -1.36 11.37
CA PHE A 161 6.77 -2.13 10.56
C PHE A 161 5.30 -1.78 10.84
N VAL A 162 4.96 -1.42 12.07
CA VAL A 162 3.57 -1.15 12.49
C VAL A 162 2.83 -0.12 11.60
N PRO A 163 3.46 0.98 11.14
CA PRO A 163 2.80 1.94 10.24
C PRO A 163 2.26 1.33 8.93
N PHE A 164 2.80 0.17 8.53
CA PHE A 164 2.43 -0.52 7.29
C PHE A 164 1.41 -1.65 7.50
N LEU A 165 1.12 -2.03 8.73
CA LEU A 165 0.28 -3.20 9.06
C LEU A 165 -1.16 -2.82 9.39
N ALA A 166 -1.39 -1.65 9.96
CA ALA A 166 -2.72 -1.21 10.37
C ALA A 166 -3.64 -0.85 9.19
N PRO A 167 -4.97 -1.02 9.33
CA PRO A 167 -5.95 -0.39 8.46
C PRO A 167 -5.73 1.13 8.40
N ASN A 168 -5.94 1.73 7.23
CA ASN A 168 -5.70 3.16 7.06
C ASN A 168 -6.59 3.78 5.99
N CYS A 169 -6.40 5.07 5.70
CA CYS A 169 -7.20 5.86 4.75
C CYS A 169 -7.30 5.26 3.33
N TYR A 170 -6.43 4.35 2.94
CA TYR A 170 -6.41 3.73 1.60
C TYR A 170 -6.75 2.24 1.61
N VAL A 171 -6.55 1.57 2.75
CA VAL A 171 -6.79 0.13 2.92
C VAL A 171 -7.56 -0.05 4.21
N ASP A 172 -8.88 0.04 4.10
CA ASP A 172 -9.82 -0.06 5.22
C ASP A 172 -10.31 -1.51 5.31
N PHE A 173 -10.11 -2.15 6.46
CA PHE A 173 -10.54 -3.53 6.74
C PHE A 173 -10.60 -3.77 8.26
N ASP A 174 -11.39 -4.75 8.64
CA ASP A 174 -11.53 -5.22 10.01
C ASP A 174 -11.58 -6.77 10.04
N GLU A 175 -11.72 -7.36 11.22
CA GLU A 175 -11.81 -8.81 11.42
C GLU A 175 -13.06 -9.45 10.77
N ASN A 176 -14.07 -8.66 10.42
CA ASN A 176 -15.29 -9.12 9.77
C ASN A 176 -15.20 -9.08 8.25
N SER A 177 -14.21 -8.35 7.73
CA SER A 177 -14.01 -8.17 6.28
C SER A 177 -13.85 -9.50 5.56
N LYS A 178 -14.49 -9.63 4.41
CA LYS A 178 -14.38 -10.82 3.55
C LYS A 178 -12.96 -11.01 3.04
N ALA A 179 -12.24 -9.89 2.80
CA ALA A 179 -10.84 -9.91 2.40
C ALA A 179 -9.96 -10.58 3.47
N VAL A 180 -10.18 -10.29 4.74
CA VAL A 180 -9.46 -10.90 5.87
C VAL A 180 -9.74 -12.41 5.92
N LYS A 181 -11.01 -12.83 5.86
CA LYS A 181 -11.39 -14.24 5.84
C LYS A 181 -10.80 -14.99 4.64
N LYS A 182 -10.72 -14.34 3.49
CA LYS A 182 -10.07 -14.91 2.32
C LYS A 182 -8.56 -15.04 2.52
N GLY A 183 -7.91 -14.09 3.18
CA GLY A 183 -6.52 -14.18 3.60
C GLY A 183 -6.24 -15.41 4.45
N GLU A 184 -7.08 -15.67 5.49
CA GLU A 184 -7.00 -16.87 6.32
C GLU A 184 -7.13 -18.17 5.50
N GLU A 185 -8.11 -18.24 4.59
CA GLU A 185 -8.30 -19.41 3.71
C GLU A 185 -7.04 -19.70 2.87
N LEU A 186 -6.42 -18.64 2.33
CA LEU A 186 -5.23 -18.75 1.47
C LEU A 186 -3.95 -19.06 2.25
N ALA A 187 -3.90 -18.65 3.52
CA ALA A 187 -2.79 -18.93 4.42
C ALA A 187 -2.88 -20.34 5.05
N ALA A 188 -4.07 -20.94 5.05
CA ALA A 188 -4.30 -22.25 5.66
C ALA A 188 -3.43 -23.33 5.02
N GLY A 189 -2.59 -23.98 5.83
CA GLY A 189 -1.68 -25.04 5.41
C GLY A 189 -0.38 -24.54 4.76
N CYS A 190 -0.10 -23.26 4.76
CA CYS A 190 1.21 -22.71 4.39
C CYS A 190 2.30 -23.11 5.39
N GLY A 191 3.53 -23.25 4.91
CA GLY A 191 4.69 -23.54 5.74
C GLY A 191 5.51 -22.31 6.10
N SER A 192 5.33 -21.21 5.36
CA SER A 192 6.08 -19.99 5.52
C SER A 192 5.25 -18.75 5.13
N ASP A 193 5.71 -17.57 5.54
CA ASP A 193 5.11 -16.29 5.11
C ASP A 193 5.23 -16.09 3.60
N LEU A 194 6.30 -16.59 2.97
CA LEU A 194 6.46 -16.53 1.52
C LEU A 194 5.39 -17.35 0.78
N ASP A 195 4.97 -18.49 1.34
CA ASP A 195 3.87 -19.29 0.77
C ASP A 195 2.57 -18.51 0.84
N VAL A 196 2.30 -17.79 1.95
CA VAL A 196 1.13 -16.93 2.11
C VAL A 196 1.13 -15.81 1.06
N VAL A 197 2.24 -15.09 0.93
CA VAL A 197 2.41 -14.04 -0.09
C VAL A 197 2.16 -14.60 -1.49
N THR A 198 2.71 -15.77 -1.78
CA THR A 198 2.56 -16.43 -3.09
C THR A 198 1.10 -16.78 -3.37
N ASN A 199 0.42 -17.39 -2.40
CA ASN A 199 -0.99 -17.80 -2.55
C ASN A 199 -1.91 -16.58 -2.73
N ILE A 200 -1.73 -15.53 -1.92
CA ILE A 200 -2.52 -14.30 -2.01
C ILE A 200 -2.25 -13.60 -3.35
N TYR A 201 -0.99 -13.50 -3.78
CA TYR A 201 -0.64 -12.91 -5.06
C TYR A 201 -1.33 -13.65 -6.23
N HIS A 202 -1.18 -14.98 -6.29
CA HIS A 202 -1.82 -15.79 -7.33
C HIS A 202 -3.33 -15.64 -7.31
N TYR A 203 -3.95 -15.70 -6.13
CA TYR A 203 -5.37 -15.51 -6.00
C TYR A 203 -5.83 -14.17 -6.61
N VAL A 204 -5.18 -13.08 -6.26
CA VAL A 204 -5.55 -11.73 -6.73
C VAL A 204 -5.41 -11.63 -8.25
N ILE A 205 -4.29 -12.07 -8.84
CA ILE A 205 -4.08 -11.94 -10.29
C ILE A 205 -4.95 -12.89 -11.13
N GLU A 206 -5.39 -14.01 -10.56
CA GLU A 206 -6.21 -15.01 -11.27
C GLU A 206 -7.72 -14.78 -11.12
N ASN A 207 -8.15 -14.12 -10.03
CA ASN A 207 -9.58 -13.98 -9.71
C ASN A 207 -10.10 -12.54 -9.85
N ILE A 208 -9.23 -11.54 -9.90
CA ILE A 208 -9.64 -10.15 -10.12
C ILE A 208 -9.32 -9.75 -11.55
N THR A 209 -10.35 -9.29 -12.28
CA THR A 209 -10.23 -8.80 -13.65
C THR A 209 -10.10 -7.27 -13.64
N TYR A 210 -9.22 -6.73 -14.50
CA TYR A 210 -9.06 -5.28 -14.60
C TYR A 210 -10.31 -4.60 -15.14
N ASP A 211 -10.80 -3.57 -14.44
CA ASP A 211 -12.01 -2.83 -14.79
C ASP A 211 -11.64 -1.59 -15.62
N GLU A 212 -11.63 -1.76 -16.94
CA GLU A 212 -11.34 -0.70 -17.91
C GLU A 212 -12.34 0.48 -17.84
N GLU A 213 -13.61 0.20 -17.52
CA GLU A 213 -14.64 1.24 -17.45
C GLU A 213 -14.50 2.07 -16.18
N LYS A 214 -14.23 1.42 -15.04
CA LYS A 214 -13.91 2.11 -13.79
C LYS A 214 -12.64 2.94 -13.94
N ALA A 215 -11.60 2.41 -14.59
CA ALA A 215 -10.33 3.12 -14.79
C ALA A 215 -10.49 4.43 -15.58
N LYS A 216 -11.43 4.49 -16.54
CA LYS A 216 -11.73 5.70 -17.33
C LYS A 216 -12.55 6.73 -16.56
N ASN A 217 -13.36 6.28 -15.58
CA ASN A 217 -14.39 7.08 -14.94
C ASN A 217 -14.24 7.18 -13.41
N VAL A 218 -13.05 6.82 -12.87
CA VAL A 218 -12.81 6.85 -11.42
C VAL A 218 -13.05 8.25 -10.85
N ALA A 219 -13.86 8.33 -9.80
CA ALA A 219 -14.19 9.59 -9.17
C ALA A 219 -12.98 10.19 -8.42
N TYR A 220 -12.94 11.52 -8.36
CA TYR A 220 -11.98 12.20 -7.50
C TYR A 220 -12.17 11.80 -6.03
N GLY A 221 -11.09 11.44 -5.35
CA GLY A 221 -11.16 10.98 -3.96
C GLY A 221 -11.63 9.53 -3.79
N TYR A 222 -11.65 8.75 -4.89
CA TYR A 222 -11.96 7.34 -4.80
C TYR A 222 -11.01 6.61 -3.84
N VAL A 223 -11.58 5.79 -2.97
CA VAL A 223 -10.87 4.86 -2.09
C VAL A 223 -11.42 3.46 -2.34
N PRO A 224 -10.58 2.43 -2.46
CA PRO A 224 -11.03 1.06 -2.66
C PRO A 224 -11.88 0.54 -1.50
N ASP A 225 -12.92 -0.22 -1.84
CA ASP A 225 -13.61 -1.12 -0.93
C ASP A 225 -13.08 -2.53 -1.23
N VAL A 226 -12.36 -3.10 -0.27
CA VAL A 226 -11.68 -4.40 -0.44
C VAL A 226 -12.67 -5.55 -0.55
N ASP A 227 -13.80 -5.47 0.15
CA ASP A 227 -14.84 -6.49 0.14
C ASP A 227 -15.68 -6.43 -1.14
N GLU A 228 -15.93 -5.23 -1.68
CA GLU A 228 -16.57 -5.06 -2.98
C GLU A 228 -15.66 -5.56 -4.10
N THR A 229 -14.35 -5.22 -4.05
CA THR A 229 -13.37 -5.70 -5.03
C THR A 229 -13.32 -7.23 -5.05
N LEU A 230 -13.26 -7.86 -3.88
CA LEU A 230 -13.30 -9.32 -3.75
C LEU A 230 -14.60 -9.92 -4.29
N SER A 231 -15.73 -9.30 -3.95
CA SER A 231 -17.07 -9.83 -4.28
C SER A 231 -17.41 -9.69 -5.77
N SER A 232 -17.02 -8.57 -6.39
CA SER A 232 -17.26 -8.31 -7.82
C SER A 232 -16.27 -9.04 -8.73
N GLY A 233 -15.09 -9.39 -8.21
CA GLY A 233 -13.99 -9.93 -9.00
C GLY A 233 -13.42 -8.95 -10.02
N LYS A 234 -13.60 -7.63 -9.80
CA LYS A 234 -13.15 -6.57 -10.70
C LYS A 234 -12.57 -5.38 -9.93
N GLY A 235 -11.58 -4.73 -10.54
CA GLY A 235 -11.00 -3.53 -9.96
C GLY A 235 -9.95 -2.88 -10.85
N ILE A 236 -9.53 -1.68 -10.47
CA ILE A 236 -8.38 -0.98 -11.05
C ILE A 236 -7.12 -1.31 -10.23
N CYS A 237 -5.96 -0.82 -10.65
CA CYS A 237 -4.68 -1.08 -9.96
C CYS A 237 -4.73 -0.75 -8.45
N PHE A 238 -5.47 0.27 -8.06
CA PHE A 238 -5.63 0.65 -6.66
C PHE A 238 -6.45 -0.39 -5.87
N ASP A 239 -7.52 -0.94 -6.47
CA ASP A 239 -8.32 -2.00 -5.86
C ASP A 239 -7.51 -3.29 -5.65
N TYR A 240 -6.70 -3.67 -6.66
CA TYR A 240 -5.79 -4.82 -6.56
C TYR A 240 -4.82 -4.66 -5.40
N ALA A 241 -4.19 -3.48 -5.31
CA ALA A 241 -3.21 -3.19 -4.26
C ALA A 241 -3.85 -3.19 -2.87
N ALA A 242 -5.03 -2.56 -2.72
CA ALA A 242 -5.74 -2.50 -1.45
C ALA A 242 -6.23 -3.88 -0.99
N LEU A 243 -6.82 -4.68 -1.89
CA LEU A 243 -7.28 -6.03 -1.58
C LEU A 243 -6.11 -6.92 -1.14
N MET A 244 -5.02 -6.92 -1.91
CA MET A 244 -3.82 -7.69 -1.57
C MET A 244 -3.21 -7.23 -0.23
N ALA A 245 -3.16 -5.91 0.01
CA ALA A 245 -2.65 -5.37 1.26
C ALA A 245 -3.53 -5.76 2.46
N ALA A 246 -4.86 -5.71 2.35
CA ALA A 246 -5.76 -6.12 3.41
C ALA A 246 -5.57 -7.60 3.78
N MET A 247 -5.48 -8.49 2.77
CA MET A 247 -5.24 -9.92 2.99
C MET A 247 -3.87 -10.18 3.64
N LEU A 248 -2.80 -9.49 3.20
CA LEU A 248 -1.45 -9.70 3.73
C LEU A 248 -1.27 -9.11 5.12
N ARG A 249 -1.81 -7.92 5.38
CA ARG A 249 -1.67 -7.24 6.68
C ARG A 249 -2.37 -7.99 7.82
N SER A 250 -3.40 -8.75 7.49
CA SER A 250 -4.11 -9.59 8.46
C SER A 250 -3.42 -10.94 8.72
N GLN A 251 -2.31 -11.26 8.03
CA GLN A 251 -1.56 -12.52 8.12
C GLN A 251 -0.12 -12.30 8.57
#